data_205390f053afc1248b5fe1a59b0fc93c
#
_entry.id   205390f053afc1248b5fe1a59b0fc93c
#
_cell.length_a   1.000
_cell.length_b   1.000
_cell.length_c   1.000
_cell.angle_alpha   90.00
_cell.angle_beta   90.00
_cell.angle_gamma   90.00
#
_symmetry.space_group_name_H-M   'P 1'
#
loop_
_entity.id
_entity.type
_entity.pdbx_description
1 polymer ?
#
loop_
_entity_poly.entity_id
_entity_poly.type
_entity_poly.pdbx_seq_one_letter_code
_entity_poly.pdbx_strand_id
1 'polypeptide(L)'
;MNIELIPLLPEDKDITDLMRIHASPSVAKYIHISENYFDYVTNTDKVIYYKILWNRVLAGGVHCEYADGTMFLGICIDEIYRRHGIAEAALNQLFLAQSNDVNVIEVGIDETNVPSLSLFQKLGFSQIGREEELIILRKLLCFREILEIL
;
A
#
# COMPACT_ATOMS: atom_id res chain seq x y z
N MET A 1 7.83 -16.15 -7.21
CA MET A 1 7.68 -14.71 -7.54
C MET A 1 8.64 -13.91 -6.69
N ASN A 2 9.51 -13.14 -7.30
CA ASN A 2 10.47 -12.31 -6.57
C ASN A 2 9.93 -10.89 -6.43
N ILE A 3 9.46 -10.56 -5.23
CA ILE A 3 8.97 -9.22 -4.88
C ILE A 3 9.95 -8.58 -3.90
N GLU A 4 10.35 -7.37 -4.19
CA GLU A 4 11.17 -6.55 -3.29
C GLU A 4 10.43 -5.25 -2.99
N LEU A 5 10.43 -4.85 -1.72
CA LEU A 5 9.91 -3.55 -1.27
C LEU A 5 11.10 -2.70 -0.87
N ILE A 6 11.33 -1.63 -1.59
CA ILE A 6 12.49 -0.75 -1.39
C ILE A 6 12.01 0.65 -1.04
N PRO A 7 12.42 1.22 0.11
CA PRO A 7 12.05 2.59 0.45
C PRO A 7 12.48 3.57 -0.63
N LEU A 8 11.57 4.43 -1.05
CA LEU A 8 11.85 5.49 -2.01
C LEU A 8 12.66 6.59 -1.33
N LEU A 9 13.75 6.99 -1.95
CA LEU A 9 14.61 8.07 -1.45
C LEU A 9 14.29 9.38 -2.18
N PRO A 10 14.60 10.55 -1.56
CA PRO A 10 14.56 11.81 -2.31
C PRO A 10 15.41 11.72 -3.56
N GLU A 11 14.92 12.29 -4.66
CA GLU A 11 15.62 12.28 -5.95
C GLU A 11 15.88 10.88 -6.53
N ASP A 12 15.09 9.88 -6.10
CA ASP A 12 15.19 8.52 -6.61
C ASP A 12 14.95 8.49 -8.11
N LYS A 13 15.77 7.71 -8.82
CA LYS A 13 15.69 7.60 -10.29
C LYS A 13 14.33 7.09 -10.78
N ASP A 14 13.59 6.37 -9.94
CA ASP A 14 12.30 5.77 -10.29
C ASP A 14 11.11 6.71 -10.10
N ILE A 15 11.32 7.91 -9.54
CA ILE A 15 10.22 8.86 -9.29
C ILE A 15 9.48 9.22 -10.59
N THR A 16 10.19 9.46 -11.67
CA THR A 16 9.57 9.81 -12.96
C THR A 16 8.63 8.69 -13.43
N ASP A 17 9.06 7.45 -13.30
CA ASP A 17 8.25 6.30 -13.72
C ASP A 17 7.06 6.08 -12.77
N LEU A 18 7.25 6.30 -11.47
CA LEU A 18 6.15 6.27 -10.51
C LEU A 18 5.12 7.37 -10.79
N MET A 19 5.56 8.55 -11.17
CA MET A 19 4.66 9.64 -11.58
C MET A 19 3.81 9.21 -12.79
N ARG A 20 4.42 8.54 -13.76
CA ARG A 20 3.72 7.99 -14.92
C ARG A 20 2.66 6.96 -14.47
N ILE A 21 3.01 6.06 -13.57
CA ILE A 21 2.07 5.04 -13.06
C ILE A 21 0.89 5.72 -12.36
N HIS A 22 1.16 6.69 -11.47
CA HIS A 22 0.11 7.40 -10.74
C HIS A 22 -0.78 8.25 -11.67
N ALA A 23 -0.26 8.74 -12.79
CA ALA A 23 -1.01 9.53 -13.75
C ALA A 23 -1.84 8.67 -14.73
N SER A 24 -1.61 7.35 -14.76
CA SER A 24 -2.39 6.47 -15.64
C SER A 24 -3.87 6.52 -15.24
N PRO A 25 -4.81 6.50 -16.21
CA PRO A 25 -6.24 6.64 -15.90
C PRO A 25 -6.77 5.62 -14.90
N SER A 26 -6.30 4.39 -14.97
CA SER A 26 -6.76 3.32 -14.09
C SER A 26 -6.29 3.47 -12.65
N VAL A 27 -5.19 4.17 -12.40
CA VAL A 27 -4.72 4.53 -11.05
C VAL A 27 -5.32 5.85 -10.61
N ALA A 28 -5.25 6.89 -11.44
CA ALA A 28 -5.73 8.23 -11.12
C ALA A 28 -7.24 8.26 -10.84
N LYS A 29 -7.99 7.32 -11.37
CA LYS A 29 -9.41 7.17 -11.09
C LYS A 29 -9.70 6.98 -9.60
N TYR A 30 -8.82 6.28 -8.88
CA TYR A 30 -9.04 5.90 -7.48
C TYR A 30 -8.05 6.54 -6.52
N ILE A 31 -6.87 6.95 -6.98
CA ILE A 31 -5.81 7.51 -6.15
C ILE A 31 -5.44 8.87 -6.72
N HIS A 32 -5.66 9.92 -5.93
CA HIS A 32 -5.35 11.29 -6.31
C HIS A 32 -4.11 11.76 -5.55
N ILE A 33 -3.09 12.21 -6.28
CA ILE A 33 -1.87 12.75 -5.68
C ILE A 33 -1.67 14.20 -6.10
N SER A 34 -1.07 15.00 -5.19
CA SER A 34 -0.71 16.39 -5.47
C SER A 34 0.58 16.48 -6.30
N GLU A 35 0.88 17.66 -6.84
CA GLU A 35 2.11 17.89 -7.61
C GLU A 35 3.38 17.59 -6.82
N ASN A 36 3.38 17.87 -5.52
CA ASN A 36 4.52 17.66 -4.63
C ASN A 36 4.43 16.37 -3.81
N TYR A 37 3.64 15.43 -4.27
CA TYR A 37 3.41 14.17 -3.55
C TYR A 37 4.70 13.41 -3.24
N PHE A 38 5.60 13.28 -4.21
CA PHE A 38 6.83 12.52 -4.00
C PHE A 38 7.82 13.24 -3.09
N ASP A 39 7.78 14.58 -3.04
CA ASP A 39 8.52 15.34 -2.02
C ASP A 39 7.94 15.05 -0.64
N TYR A 40 6.63 15.01 -0.51
CA TYR A 40 5.94 14.69 0.74
C TYR A 40 6.34 13.31 1.25
N VAL A 41 6.21 12.26 0.44
CA VAL A 41 6.42 10.88 0.91
C VAL A 41 7.89 10.56 1.15
N THR A 42 8.84 11.31 0.60
CA THR A 42 10.26 11.08 0.80
C THR A 42 10.88 11.95 1.88
N ASN A 43 10.19 12.99 2.36
CA ASN A 43 10.72 13.95 3.33
C ASN A 43 9.88 14.10 4.60
N THR A 44 8.77 13.38 4.73
CA THR A 44 7.88 13.50 5.88
C THR A 44 8.15 12.37 6.88
N ASP A 45 8.32 12.74 8.15
CA ASP A 45 8.48 11.79 9.23
C ASP A 45 7.24 10.86 9.32
N LYS A 46 7.45 9.60 9.63
CA LYS A 46 6.40 8.58 9.75
C LYS A 46 5.64 8.30 8.45
N VAL A 47 6.23 8.67 7.33
CA VAL A 47 5.72 8.33 6.00
C VAL A 47 6.81 7.61 5.24
N ILE A 48 6.49 6.44 4.69
CA ILE A 48 7.40 5.69 3.84
C ILE A 48 6.65 5.27 2.58
N TYR A 49 7.24 5.57 1.44
CA TYR A 49 6.76 5.03 0.17
C TYR A 49 7.73 3.94 -0.27
N TYR A 50 7.22 2.72 -0.44
CA TYR A 50 8.03 1.61 -0.93
C TYR A 50 7.82 1.44 -2.42
N LYS A 51 8.92 1.36 -3.18
CA LYS A 51 8.86 0.86 -4.55
C LYS A 51 8.59 -0.63 -4.51
N ILE A 52 7.71 -1.11 -5.37
CA ILE A 52 7.49 -2.55 -5.56
C ILE A 52 8.26 -2.97 -6.80
N LEU A 53 9.26 -3.83 -6.60
CA LEU A 53 9.99 -4.44 -7.72
C LEU A 53 9.52 -5.89 -7.88
N TRP A 54 9.14 -6.24 -9.09
CA TRP A 54 8.80 -7.61 -9.49
C TRP A 54 9.88 -8.12 -10.43
N ASN A 55 10.62 -9.13 -9.98
CA ASN A 55 11.76 -9.65 -10.74
C ASN A 55 12.71 -8.51 -11.17
N ARG A 56 12.98 -7.58 -10.23
CA ARG A 56 13.85 -6.40 -10.41
C ARG A 56 13.30 -5.32 -11.33
N VAL A 57 12.03 -5.42 -11.73
CA VAL A 57 11.37 -4.41 -12.55
C VAL A 57 10.39 -3.63 -11.69
N LEU A 58 10.39 -2.30 -11.81
CA LEU A 58 9.45 -1.47 -11.08
C LEU A 58 8.02 -1.78 -11.52
N ALA A 59 7.19 -2.23 -10.58
CA ALA A 59 5.81 -2.63 -10.85
C ALA A 59 4.76 -1.74 -10.19
N GLY A 60 5.16 -0.92 -9.23
CA GLY A 60 4.22 -0.06 -8.52
C GLY A 60 4.79 0.49 -7.23
N GLY A 61 3.92 0.88 -6.32
CA GLY A 61 4.34 1.42 -5.04
C GLY A 61 3.32 1.27 -3.93
N VAL A 62 3.80 1.33 -2.70
CA VAL A 62 2.98 1.29 -1.48
C VAL A 62 3.31 2.51 -0.64
N HIS A 63 2.27 3.29 -0.31
CA HIS A 63 2.34 4.43 0.58
C HIS A 63 1.96 3.97 1.98
N CYS A 64 2.82 4.21 2.96
CA CYS A 64 2.57 3.88 4.36
C CYS A 64 2.70 5.13 5.22
N GLU A 65 1.67 5.45 6.00
CA GLU A 65 1.72 6.51 7.01
C GLU A 65 1.41 5.91 8.38
N TYR A 66 2.18 6.29 9.37
CA TYR A 66 2.08 5.72 10.72
C TYR A 66 1.60 6.76 11.72
N ALA A 67 0.58 6.42 12.50
CA ALA A 67 0.09 7.26 13.59
C ALA A 67 -0.51 6.38 14.69
N ASP A 68 -0.02 6.52 15.92
CA ASP A 68 -0.60 5.89 17.11
C ASP A 68 -0.87 4.36 16.96
N GLY A 69 0.12 3.64 16.44
CA GLY A 69 0.02 2.20 16.27
C GLY A 69 -0.75 1.75 15.05
N THR A 70 -1.26 2.67 14.25
CA THR A 70 -1.96 2.38 13.00
C THR A 70 -1.08 2.70 11.81
N MET A 71 -1.05 1.78 10.84
CA MET A 71 -0.47 2.03 9.53
C MET A 71 -1.59 2.27 8.53
N PHE A 72 -1.64 3.48 7.98
CA PHE A 72 -2.55 3.83 6.89
C PHE A 72 -1.84 3.54 5.57
N LEU A 73 -2.49 2.85 4.66
CA LEU A 73 -1.82 2.40 3.46
C LEU A 73 -2.61 2.69 2.19
N GLY A 74 -1.86 2.87 1.09
CA GLY A 74 -2.38 2.88 -0.26
C GLY A 74 -1.41 2.13 -1.16
N ILE A 75 -1.92 1.49 -2.18
CA ILE A 75 -1.10 0.70 -3.10
C ILE A 75 -1.55 0.94 -4.54
N CYS A 76 -0.59 0.99 -5.46
CA CYS A 76 -0.88 0.98 -6.89
C CYS A 76 0.06 0.03 -7.60
N ILE A 77 -0.46 -0.64 -8.62
CA ILE A 77 0.30 -1.51 -9.52
C ILE A 77 0.17 -0.95 -10.93
N ASP A 78 1.29 -0.91 -11.65
CA ASP A 78 1.29 -0.53 -13.05
C ASP A 78 0.33 -1.44 -13.83
N GLU A 79 -0.51 -0.85 -14.63
CA GLU A 79 -1.55 -1.55 -15.39
C GLU A 79 -1.01 -2.73 -16.19
N ILE A 80 0.19 -2.59 -16.76
CA ILE A 80 0.79 -3.65 -17.58
C ILE A 80 1.20 -4.88 -16.76
N TYR A 81 1.30 -4.75 -15.44
CA TYR A 81 1.73 -5.84 -14.56
C TYR A 81 0.59 -6.38 -13.69
N ARG A 82 -0.65 -5.97 -13.91
CA ARG A 82 -1.81 -6.46 -13.15
C ARG A 82 -2.12 -7.92 -13.48
N ARG A 83 -2.87 -8.56 -12.58
CA ARG A 83 -3.30 -9.97 -12.68
C ARG A 83 -2.15 -10.97 -12.56
N HIS A 84 -1.06 -10.58 -11.92
CA HIS A 84 0.07 -11.48 -11.61
C HIS A 84 0.22 -11.75 -10.12
N GLY A 85 -0.71 -11.28 -9.29
CA GLY A 85 -0.65 -11.45 -7.84
C GLY A 85 0.40 -10.59 -7.14
N ILE A 86 0.89 -9.54 -7.79
CA ILE A 86 1.96 -8.69 -7.25
C ILE A 86 1.50 -7.94 -6.01
N ALA A 87 0.30 -7.34 -6.06
CA ALA A 87 -0.24 -6.59 -4.92
C ALA A 87 -0.39 -7.48 -3.69
N GLU A 88 -0.96 -8.66 -3.84
CA GLU A 88 -1.13 -9.62 -2.75
C GLU A 88 0.22 -10.02 -2.14
N ALA A 89 1.19 -10.38 -2.98
CA ALA A 89 2.52 -10.76 -2.53
C ALA A 89 3.23 -9.62 -1.81
N ALA A 90 3.16 -8.40 -2.37
CA ALA A 90 3.78 -7.22 -1.78
C ALA A 90 3.16 -6.88 -0.41
N LEU A 91 1.83 -6.92 -0.31
CA LEU A 91 1.13 -6.61 0.94
C LEU A 91 1.41 -7.66 2.02
N ASN A 92 1.41 -8.95 1.68
CA ASN A 92 1.76 -9.99 2.65
C ASN A 92 3.19 -9.80 3.17
N GLN A 93 4.13 -9.48 2.31
CA GLN A 93 5.51 -9.21 2.69
C GLN A 93 5.61 -7.97 3.57
N LEU A 94 4.89 -6.91 3.24
CA LEU A 94 4.83 -5.68 4.01
C LEU A 94 4.30 -5.93 5.43
N PHE A 95 3.22 -6.69 5.56
CA PHE A 95 2.59 -6.97 6.86
C PHE A 95 3.51 -7.78 7.77
N LEU A 96 4.22 -8.77 7.22
CA LEU A 96 5.17 -9.57 7.97
C LEU A 96 6.37 -8.75 8.47
N ALA A 97 6.71 -7.68 7.77
CA ALA A 97 7.86 -6.84 8.11
C ALA A 97 7.55 -5.75 9.15
N GLN A 98 6.29 -5.60 9.57
CA GLN A 98 5.92 -4.55 10.52
C GLN A 98 6.43 -4.85 11.92
N SER A 99 6.82 -3.79 12.65
CA SER A 99 7.22 -3.90 14.04
C SER A 99 6.02 -4.15 14.95
N ASN A 100 6.28 -4.58 16.19
CA ASN A 100 5.24 -4.79 17.21
C ASN A 100 4.50 -3.51 17.60
N ASP A 101 5.01 -2.34 17.21
CA ASP A 101 4.37 -1.05 17.47
C ASP A 101 3.16 -0.81 16.56
N VAL A 102 3.07 -1.55 15.45
CA VAL A 102 1.93 -1.46 14.53
C VAL A 102 0.91 -2.52 14.90
N ASN A 103 -0.24 -2.07 15.38
CA ASN A 103 -1.32 -2.96 15.84
C ASN A 103 -2.43 -3.11 14.82
N VAL A 104 -2.60 -2.11 13.97
CA VAL A 104 -3.74 -2.00 13.05
C VAL A 104 -3.25 -1.49 11.72
N ILE A 105 -3.82 -2.03 10.64
CA ILE A 105 -3.65 -1.50 9.28
C ILE A 105 -5.00 -1.03 8.79
N GLU A 106 -5.06 0.18 8.23
CA GLU A 106 -6.27 0.76 7.71
C GLU A 106 -6.09 1.20 6.27
N VAL A 107 -7.10 0.98 5.44
CA VAL A 107 -7.11 1.40 4.04
C VAL A 107 -8.48 1.97 3.68
N GLY A 108 -8.48 3.05 2.90
CA GLY A 108 -9.70 3.60 2.30
C GLY A 108 -9.75 3.23 0.82
N ILE A 109 -10.82 2.61 0.39
CA ILE A 109 -10.98 2.11 -0.99
C ILE A 109 -12.28 2.65 -1.57
N ASP A 110 -12.20 3.24 -2.77
CA ASP A 110 -13.39 3.69 -3.47
C ASP A 110 -14.39 2.52 -3.65
N GLU A 111 -15.66 2.78 -3.37
CA GLU A 111 -16.71 1.75 -3.41
C GLU A 111 -16.85 1.08 -4.78
N THR A 112 -16.42 1.74 -5.86
CA THR A 112 -16.47 1.18 -7.21
C THR A 112 -15.22 0.38 -7.57
N ASN A 113 -14.17 0.43 -6.73
CA ASN A 113 -12.94 -0.32 -6.96
C ASN A 113 -13.07 -1.75 -6.43
N VAL A 114 -13.90 -2.54 -7.12
CA VAL A 114 -14.24 -3.90 -6.70
C VAL A 114 -13.01 -4.83 -6.61
N PRO A 115 -12.05 -4.83 -7.55
CA PRO A 115 -10.87 -5.68 -7.42
C PRO A 115 -10.06 -5.39 -6.16
N SER A 116 -9.91 -4.12 -5.79
CA SER A 116 -9.18 -3.73 -4.58
C SER A 116 -9.94 -4.15 -3.32
N LEU A 117 -11.26 -3.92 -3.27
CA LEU A 117 -12.09 -4.37 -2.16
C LEU A 117 -11.98 -5.88 -1.96
N SER A 118 -12.05 -6.66 -3.03
CA SER A 118 -11.94 -8.11 -2.98
C SER A 118 -10.57 -8.55 -2.46
N LEU A 119 -9.50 -7.91 -2.92
CA LEU A 119 -8.13 -8.20 -2.48
C LEU A 119 -7.98 -8.00 -0.97
N PHE A 120 -8.39 -6.84 -0.46
CA PHE A 120 -8.23 -6.55 0.96
C PHE A 120 -9.11 -7.44 1.83
N GLN A 121 -10.32 -7.79 1.39
CA GLN A 121 -11.17 -8.76 2.09
C GLN A 121 -10.49 -10.13 2.16
N LYS A 122 -9.89 -10.56 1.05
CA LYS A 122 -9.12 -11.82 1.01
C LYS A 122 -7.94 -11.79 1.98
N LEU A 123 -7.31 -10.63 2.17
CA LEU A 123 -6.19 -10.47 3.09
C LEU A 123 -6.62 -10.33 4.55
N GLY A 124 -7.91 -10.46 4.85
CA GLY A 124 -8.42 -10.45 6.22
C GLY A 124 -8.86 -9.10 6.74
N PHE A 125 -9.02 -8.11 5.86
CA PHE A 125 -9.56 -6.80 6.26
C PHE A 125 -11.08 -6.86 6.38
N SER A 126 -11.62 -6.13 7.35
CA SER A 126 -13.07 -5.98 7.55
C SER A 126 -13.48 -4.53 7.41
N GLN A 127 -14.65 -4.30 6.84
CA GLN A 127 -15.19 -2.95 6.74
C GLN A 127 -15.59 -2.44 8.13
N ILE A 128 -15.08 -1.25 8.48
CA ILE A 128 -15.40 -0.61 9.77
C ILE A 128 -16.20 0.67 9.61
N GLY A 129 -16.29 1.21 8.41
CA GLY A 129 -17.00 2.45 8.20
C GLY A 129 -16.95 2.90 6.75
N ARG A 130 -17.36 4.14 6.58
CA ARG A 130 -17.43 4.78 5.27
C ARG A 130 -17.23 6.28 5.41
N GLU A 131 -16.45 6.86 4.53
CA GLU A 131 -16.27 8.30 4.40
C GLU A 131 -16.53 8.70 2.94
N GLU A 132 -17.70 9.28 2.66
CA GLU A 132 -18.16 9.59 1.31
C GLU A 132 -18.12 8.35 0.41
N GLU A 133 -17.35 8.35 -0.66
CA GLU A 133 -17.22 7.20 -1.57
C GLU A 133 -16.21 6.16 -1.09
N LEU A 134 -15.49 6.43 0.00
CA LEU A 134 -14.47 5.51 0.51
C LEU A 134 -15.05 4.52 1.50
N ILE A 135 -14.84 3.25 1.25
CA ILE A 135 -15.06 2.18 2.21
C ILE A 135 -13.79 2.08 3.05
N ILE A 136 -13.95 2.15 4.36
CA ILE A 136 -12.82 2.06 5.29
C ILE A 136 -12.71 0.62 5.78
N LEU A 137 -11.57 0.00 5.53
CA LEU A 137 -11.28 -1.37 5.89
C LEU A 137 -10.12 -1.41 6.87
N ARG A 138 -10.17 -2.37 7.79
CA ARG A 138 -9.16 -2.49 8.85
C ARG A 138 -8.79 -3.95 9.08
N LYS A 139 -7.51 -4.16 9.38
CA LYS A 139 -6.97 -5.44 9.80
C LYS A 139 -6.16 -5.27 11.08
N LEU A 140 -6.39 -6.16 12.04
CA LEU A 140 -5.57 -6.22 13.25
C LEU A 140 -4.33 -7.08 12.97
N LEU A 141 -3.16 -6.60 13.39
CA LEU A 141 -1.93 -7.38 13.34
C LEU A 141 -1.77 -8.10 14.67
N CYS A 142 -2.00 -9.40 14.68
CA CYS A 142 -2.08 -10.19 15.90
C CYS A 142 -0.73 -10.86 16.22
N PHE A 143 0.28 -10.08 16.59
CA PHE A 143 1.53 -10.64 17.11
C PHE A 143 1.30 -11.43 18.40
N ARG A 144 0.33 -11.00 19.22
CA ARG A 144 -0.02 -11.68 20.48
C ARG A 144 -0.53 -13.09 20.27
N GLU A 145 -1.32 -13.33 19.23
CA GLU A 145 -1.83 -14.67 18.92
C GLU A 145 -0.69 -15.63 18.59
N ILE A 146 0.33 -15.15 17.85
CA ILE A 146 1.50 -15.95 17.53
C ILE A 146 2.30 -16.28 18.80
N LEU A 147 2.44 -15.31 19.71
CA LEU A 147 3.16 -15.50 20.97
C LEU A 147 2.43 -16.43 21.93
N GLU A 148 1.09 -16.43 21.93
CA GLU A 148 0.28 -17.31 22.76
C GLU A 148 0.26 -18.76 22.27
N ILE A 149 0.48 -18.97 20.97
CA ILE A 149 0.58 -20.30 20.37
C ILE A 149 1.97 -20.91 20.61
N LEU A 150 2.98 -20.10 20.75
CA LEU A 150 4.34 -20.55 21.03
C LEU A 150 4.55 -20.80 22.52
#